data_735b945bacc818ba1b03848bf3292858
#
_entry.id   735b945bacc818ba1b03848bf3292858
#
_cell.length_a   1.000
_cell.length_b   1.000
_cell.length_c   1.000
_cell.angle_alpha   90.00
_cell.angle_beta   90.00
_cell.angle_gamma   90.00
#
_symmetry.space_group_name_H-M   'P 1'
#
loop_
_entity.id
_entity.type
_entity.pdbx_description
1 polymer ?
#
loop_
_entity_poly.entity_id
_entity_poly.type
_entity_poly.pdbx_seq_one_letter_code
_entity_poly.pdbx_strand_id
1 'polypeptide(L)'
;MSLINKEVSEFSVQAFQDNAFKTVTKADILGKWSVDFTFVCPTELEDLAEKYEDFKSIGCEIYSVSCDSHFVHKAWHDASKTIQKIKYPMLADPTGALARDFDVMIESEGMAERGSFIVNPEGRIVAYEVIAGNVGRNADELFRRVQASQFVASHDDQVCPAKWRPGAETLKPSLDLVGLL
;
A
#
# COMPACT_ATOMS: atom_id res chain seq x y z
N MET A 1 12.69 14.17 1.66
CA MET A 1 13.37 13.56 0.46
C MET A 1 12.35 12.64 -0.19
N SER A 2 12.39 12.43 -1.56
CA SER A 2 11.46 11.47 -2.20
C SER A 2 11.73 10.05 -1.72
N LEU A 3 10.68 9.28 -1.51
CA LEU A 3 10.78 7.84 -1.18
C LEU A 3 10.85 6.95 -2.43
N ILE A 4 10.70 7.51 -3.63
CA ILE A 4 10.78 6.73 -4.88
C ILE A 4 12.16 6.07 -5.00
N ASN A 5 12.16 4.77 -5.28
CA ASN A 5 13.32 3.87 -5.32
C ASN A 5 13.98 3.59 -3.96
N LYS A 6 13.44 4.12 -2.85
CA LYS A 6 13.88 3.71 -1.52
C LYS A 6 13.55 2.22 -1.32
N GLU A 7 14.53 1.47 -0.90
CA GLU A 7 14.33 0.10 -0.45
C GLU A 7 13.70 0.10 0.95
N VAL A 8 12.67 -0.71 1.15
CA VAL A 8 12.06 -0.91 2.46
C VAL A 8 13.09 -1.52 3.40
N SER A 9 13.24 -0.94 4.58
CA SER A 9 14.20 -1.41 5.60
C SER A 9 13.83 -2.80 6.11
N GLU A 10 14.78 -3.48 6.77
CA GLU A 10 14.48 -4.75 7.47
C GLU A 10 13.47 -4.50 8.58
N PHE A 11 12.42 -5.33 8.62
CA PHE A 11 11.43 -5.28 9.69
C PHE A 11 10.96 -6.70 10.06
N SER A 12 10.44 -6.81 11.27
CA SER A 12 9.74 -8.00 11.76
C SER A 12 8.67 -7.53 12.75
N VAL A 13 7.41 -7.65 12.35
CA VAL A 13 6.26 -7.15 13.14
C VAL A 13 5.22 -8.23 13.32
N GLN A 14 4.43 -8.12 14.39
CA GLN A 14 3.26 -8.97 14.58
C GLN A 14 2.11 -8.48 13.70
N ALA A 15 1.30 -9.40 13.21
CA ALA A 15 0.11 -9.11 12.45
C ALA A 15 -1.07 -9.95 12.93
N PHE A 16 -2.27 -9.44 12.70
CA PHE A 16 -3.52 -10.17 12.83
C PHE A 16 -4.09 -10.46 11.44
N GLN A 17 -4.41 -11.71 11.16
CA GLN A 17 -5.07 -12.14 9.92
C GLN A 17 -5.80 -13.47 10.17
N ASP A 18 -7.00 -13.64 9.60
CA ASP A 18 -7.77 -14.91 9.63
C ASP A 18 -7.91 -15.50 11.04
N ASN A 19 -8.26 -14.64 12.03
CA ASN A 19 -8.36 -14.99 13.46
C ASN A 19 -7.08 -15.53 14.10
N ALA A 20 -5.92 -15.31 13.51
CA ALA A 20 -4.63 -15.74 14.02
C ALA A 20 -3.62 -14.59 14.11
N PHE A 21 -2.66 -14.75 14.99
CA PHE A 21 -1.47 -13.90 15.03
C PHE A 21 -0.35 -14.56 14.23
N LYS A 22 0.37 -13.76 13.47
CA LYS A 22 1.54 -14.19 12.72
C LYS A 22 2.62 -13.11 12.74
N THR A 23 3.85 -13.49 12.46
CA THR A 23 4.94 -12.54 12.20
C THR A 23 4.99 -12.26 10.70
N VAL A 24 5.14 -11.00 10.33
CA VAL A 24 5.40 -10.54 8.96
C VAL A 24 6.74 -9.84 8.94
N THR A 25 7.56 -10.17 7.96
CA THR A 25 8.93 -9.67 7.79
C THR A 25 9.10 -9.06 6.40
N LYS A 26 10.22 -8.38 6.16
CA LYS A 26 10.58 -7.93 4.82
C LYS A 26 10.59 -9.08 3.80
N ALA A 27 11.06 -10.26 4.19
CA ALA A 27 11.10 -11.42 3.28
C ALA A 27 9.70 -11.81 2.76
N ASP A 28 8.64 -11.54 3.52
CA ASP A 28 7.27 -11.83 3.10
C ASP A 28 6.74 -10.89 2.02
N ILE A 29 7.34 -9.72 1.85
CA ILE A 29 6.98 -8.75 0.79
C ILE A 29 7.84 -8.90 -0.47
N LEU A 30 9.01 -9.52 -0.38
CA LEU A 30 9.89 -9.74 -1.54
C LEU A 30 9.29 -10.77 -2.51
N GLY A 31 9.59 -10.60 -3.80
CA GLY A 31 9.14 -11.48 -4.88
C GLY A 31 7.69 -11.28 -5.31
N LYS A 32 6.97 -10.32 -4.74
CA LYS A 32 5.60 -9.96 -5.11
C LYS A 32 5.38 -8.45 -5.02
N TRP A 33 4.38 -7.97 -5.71
CA TRP A 33 3.89 -6.60 -5.50
C TRP A 33 3.17 -6.52 -4.16
N SER A 34 3.32 -5.41 -3.49
CA SER A 34 2.59 -5.16 -2.24
C SER A 34 2.17 -3.69 -2.11
N VAL A 35 1.09 -3.49 -1.36
CA VAL A 35 0.60 -2.18 -0.96
C VAL A 35 0.61 -2.12 0.55
N ASP A 36 1.27 -1.09 1.07
CA ASP A 36 1.27 -0.74 2.49
C ASP A 36 0.36 0.47 2.71
N PHE A 37 -0.51 0.41 3.71
CA PHE A 37 -1.60 1.35 3.93
C PHE A 37 -1.66 1.77 5.40
N THR A 38 -1.02 2.91 5.72
CA THR A 38 -0.87 3.41 7.09
C THR A 38 -2.02 4.30 7.53
N PHE A 39 -2.25 4.42 8.82
CA PHE A 39 -3.34 5.09 9.53
C PHE A 39 -4.70 4.96 8.84
N VAL A 40 -5.57 4.11 9.36
CA VAL A 40 -6.74 3.65 8.62
C VAL A 40 -8.06 4.02 9.27
N CYS A 41 -8.93 4.66 8.48
CA CYS A 41 -10.35 4.80 8.78
C CYS A 41 -11.09 3.48 8.46
N PRO A 42 -12.10 3.07 9.23
CA PRO A 42 -12.90 1.87 8.93
C PRO A 42 -13.45 1.84 7.50
N THR A 43 -13.82 3.00 6.94
CA THR A 43 -14.35 3.08 5.57
C THR A 43 -13.29 2.82 4.50
N GLU A 44 -12.04 3.21 4.73
CA GLU A 44 -10.93 2.93 3.83
C GLU A 44 -10.53 1.46 3.86
N LEU A 45 -10.55 0.84 5.06
CA LEU A 45 -10.31 -0.59 5.21
C LEU A 45 -11.39 -1.44 4.54
N GLU A 46 -12.65 -0.98 4.59
CA GLU A 46 -13.77 -1.61 3.90
C GLU A 46 -13.59 -1.53 2.37
N ASP A 47 -13.28 -0.34 1.84
CA ASP A 47 -13.01 -0.11 0.41
C ASP A 47 -11.87 -1.02 -0.11
N LEU A 48 -10.79 -1.13 0.66
CA LEU A 48 -9.71 -2.07 0.35
C LEU A 48 -10.14 -3.54 0.48
N ALA A 49 -10.96 -3.89 1.46
CA ALA A 49 -11.43 -5.26 1.64
C ALA A 49 -12.33 -5.71 0.48
N GLU A 50 -13.14 -4.80 -0.07
CA GLU A 50 -13.95 -5.05 -1.25
C GLU A 50 -13.10 -5.27 -2.52
N LYS A 51 -11.91 -4.66 -2.59
CA LYS A 51 -10.95 -4.78 -3.70
C LYS A 51 -9.89 -5.86 -3.50
N TYR A 52 -9.86 -6.54 -2.36
CA TYR A 52 -8.76 -7.44 -2.02
C TYR A 52 -8.54 -8.56 -3.04
N GLU A 53 -9.61 -9.19 -3.52
CA GLU A 53 -9.50 -10.24 -4.52
C GLU A 53 -9.03 -9.69 -5.88
N ASP A 54 -9.37 -8.46 -6.23
CA ASP A 54 -8.86 -7.79 -7.44
C ASP A 54 -7.34 -7.62 -7.34
N PHE A 55 -6.82 -7.11 -6.21
CA PHE A 55 -5.38 -6.99 -5.97
C PHE A 55 -4.66 -8.35 -6.03
N LYS A 56 -5.23 -9.37 -5.41
CA LYS A 56 -4.67 -10.73 -5.47
C LYS A 56 -4.64 -11.28 -6.90
N SER A 57 -5.66 -11.00 -7.70
CA SER A 57 -5.75 -11.46 -9.09
C SER A 57 -4.60 -10.96 -9.97
N ILE A 58 -4.01 -9.83 -9.61
CA ILE A 58 -2.85 -9.23 -10.29
C ILE A 58 -1.52 -9.50 -9.55
N GLY A 59 -1.51 -10.43 -8.58
CA GLY A 59 -0.29 -10.78 -7.82
C GLY A 59 0.18 -9.71 -6.84
N CYS A 60 -0.74 -8.87 -6.35
CA CYS A 60 -0.44 -7.83 -5.36
C CYS A 60 -1.07 -8.17 -4.02
N GLU A 61 -0.26 -8.15 -2.94
CA GLU A 61 -0.73 -8.30 -1.56
C GLU A 61 -1.00 -6.94 -0.93
N ILE A 62 -1.98 -6.88 -0.03
CA ILE A 62 -2.31 -5.69 0.76
C ILE A 62 -1.84 -5.91 2.20
N TYR A 63 -1.26 -4.88 2.79
CA TYR A 63 -0.97 -4.79 4.22
C TYR A 63 -1.58 -3.51 4.77
N SER A 64 -2.37 -3.57 5.84
CA SER A 64 -2.68 -2.37 6.63
C SER A 64 -1.74 -2.29 7.82
N VAL A 65 -1.29 -1.08 8.15
CA VAL A 65 -0.35 -0.85 9.26
C VAL A 65 -0.90 0.24 10.16
N SER A 66 -0.85 0.03 11.46
CA SER A 66 -1.07 1.10 12.45
C SER A 66 -0.10 0.99 13.62
N CYS A 67 0.08 2.08 14.35
CA CYS A 67 0.90 2.13 15.56
C CYS A 67 0.27 1.39 16.76
N ASP A 68 -0.81 0.64 16.53
CA ASP A 68 -1.46 -0.20 17.54
C ASP A 68 -0.81 -1.59 17.66
N SER A 69 -1.19 -2.33 18.69
CA SER A 69 -0.77 -3.71 18.85
C SER A 69 -1.68 -4.68 18.08
N HIS A 70 -1.16 -5.87 17.76
CA HIS A 70 -1.95 -6.94 17.14
C HIS A 70 -3.16 -7.40 18.00
N PHE A 71 -3.11 -7.19 19.32
CA PHE A 71 -4.25 -7.43 20.21
C PHE A 71 -5.37 -6.40 19.99
N VAL A 72 -5.01 -5.14 19.74
CA VAL A 72 -5.98 -4.07 19.39
C VAL A 72 -6.63 -4.40 18.04
N HIS A 73 -5.85 -4.82 17.04
CA HIS A 73 -6.40 -5.24 15.73
C HIS A 73 -7.41 -6.38 15.87
N LYS A 74 -7.10 -7.40 16.68
CA LYS A 74 -8.04 -8.48 16.97
C LYS A 74 -9.30 -7.98 17.65
N ALA A 75 -9.16 -7.17 18.71
CA ALA A 75 -10.31 -6.63 19.43
C ALA A 75 -11.21 -5.77 18.52
N TRP A 76 -10.59 -4.97 17.65
CA TRP A 76 -11.32 -4.17 16.67
C TRP A 76 -12.03 -5.03 15.63
N HIS A 77 -11.36 -6.04 15.10
CA HIS A 77 -11.96 -7.02 14.20
C HIS A 77 -13.17 -7.71 14.86
N ASP A 78 -13.05 -8.16 16.10
CA ASP A 78 -14.14 -8.84 16.81
C ASP A 78 -15.34 -7.91 17.10
N ALA A 79 -15.10 -6.61 17.32
CA ALA A 79 -16.11 -5.63 17.69
C ALA A 79 -16.81 -4.93 16.52
N SER A 80 -16.20 -4.90 15.33
CA SER A 80 -16.68 -4.12 14.18
C SER A 80 -17.06 -4.99 13.00
N LYS A 81 -18.32 -4.93 12.59
CA LYS A 81 -18.82 -5.65 11.39
C LYS A 81 -18.10 -5.24 10.11
N THR A 82 -17.65 -4.00 10.03
CA THR A 82 -16.86 -3.48 8.90
C THR A 82 -15.48 -4.12 8.89
N ILE A 83 -14.78 -4.12 10.02
CA ILE A 83 -13.43 -4.67 10.14
C ILE A 83 -13.39 -6.20 10.01
N GLN A 84 -14.47 -6.89 10.36
CA GLN A 84 -14.62 -8.33 10.12
C GLN A 84 -14.56 -8.75 8.65
N LYS A 85 -14.73 -7.82 7.71
CA LYS A 85 -14.60 -8.07 6.27
C LYS A 85 -13.15 -8.17 5.81
N ILE A 86 -12.20 -7.70 6.62
CA ILE A 86 -10.77 -7.67 6.27
C ILE A 86 -10.20 -9.08 6.28
N LYS A 87 -9.57 -9.46 5.17
CA LYS A 87 -8.87 -10.74 5.01
C LYS A 87 -7.37 -10.60 4.83
N TYR A 88 -6.90 -9.39 4.55
CA TYR A 88 -5.46 -9.10 4.44
C TYR A 88 -4.82 -8.89 5.81
N PRO A 89 -3.48 -9.01 5.92
CA PRO A 89 -2.75 -8.82 7.18
C PRO A 89 -2.89 -7.39 7.72
N MET A 90 -3.22 -7.27 9.01
CA MET A 90 -3.20 -6.04 9.79
C MET A 90 -1.92 -6.01 10.62
N LEU A 91 -0.92 -5.26 10.18
CA LEU A 91 0.40 -5.19 10.80
C LEU A 91 0.40 -4.23 11.99
N ALA A 92 1.00 -4.67 13.08
CA ALA A 92 1.15 -3.92 14.32
C ALA A 92 2.54 -3.26 14.36
N ASP A 93 2.58 -1.94 14.42
CA ASP A 93 3.80 -1.13 14.55
C ASP A 93 3.80 -0.28 15.84
N PRO A 94 3.69 -0.89 17.04
CA PRO A 94 3.60 -0.14 18.29
C PRO A 94 4.85 0.66 18.63
N THR A 95 5.95 0.41 17.95
CA THR A 95 7.19 1.16 18.07
C THR A 95 7.27 2.35 17.11
N GLY A 96 6.41 2.42 16.11
CA GLY A 96 6.45 3.40 15.02
C GLY A 96 7.65 3.22 14.09
N ALA A 97 8.27 2.05 14.07
CA ALA A 97 9.47 1.81 13.26
C ALA A 97 9.13 1.81 11.76
N LEU A 98 8.04 1.16 11.37
CA LEU A 98 7.56 1.19 9.98
C LEU A 98 7.07 2.59 9.60
N ALA A 99 6.29 3.25 10.46
CA ALA A 99 5.83 4.61 10.21
C ALA A 99 6.98 5.60 9.98
N ARG A 100 8.11 5.44 10.69
CA ARG A 100 9.33 6.24 10.47
C ARG A 100 10.04 5.85 9.19
N ASP A 101 10.14 4.58 8.88
CA ASP A 101 10.78 4.12 7.63
C ASP A 101 10.04 4.64 6.39
N PHE A 102 8.72 4.73 6.45
CA PHE A 102 7.88 5.28 5.40
C PHE A 102 7.67 6.80 5.49
N ASP A 103 8.37 7.49 6.40
CA ASP A 103 8.36 8.95 6.58
C ASP A 103 6.95 9.54 6.83
N VAL A 104 6.13 8.82 7.62
CA VAL A 104 4.75 9.20 7.95
C VAL A 104 4.48 9.28 9.45
N MET A 105 5.50 9.14 10.30
CA MET A 105 5.33 9.19 11.76
C MET A 105 5.06 10.59 12.25
N ILE A 106 3.97 10.78 12.99
CA ILE A 106 3.68 12.00 13.76
C ILE A 106 4.19 11.77 15.18
N GLU A 107 5.43 12.17 15.43
CA GLU A 107 6.13 11.89 16.70
C GLU A 107 5.38 12.44 17.93
N SER A 108 4.73 13.60 17.81
CA SER A 108 3.99 14.23 18.90
C SER A 108 2.71 13.49 19.30
N GLU A 109 2.17 12.66 18.40
CA GLU A 109 0.90 11.96 18.58
C GLU A 109 1.07 10.45 18.77
N GLY A 110 2.25 9.90 18.41
CA GLY A 110 2.49 8.46 18.38
C GLY A 110 1.66 7.74 17.32
N MET A 111 1.27 8.44 16.25
CA MET A 111 0.44 7.95 15.16
C MET A 111 1.13 8.18 13.82
N ALA A 112 0.61 7.55 12.77
CA ALA A 112 1.07 7.76 11.40
C ALA A 112 0.09 8.63 10.60
N GLU A 113 0.61 9.42 9.65
CA GLU A 113 -0.18 10.04 8.59
C GLU A 113 -0.86 8.97 7.71
N ARG A 114 -1.87 9.38 6.92
CA ARG A 114 -2.52 8.52 5.93
C ARG A 114 -1.60 8.34 4.71
N GLY A 115 -0.78 7.32 4.74
CA GLY A 115 0.12 6.94 3.65
C GLY A 115 -0.38 5.70 2.89
N SER A 116 -0.17 5.67 1.58
CA SER A 116 -0.31 4.47 0.74
C SER A 116 0.96 4.32 -0.07
N PHE A 117 1.57 3.14 -0.04
CA PHE A 117 2.86 2.88 -0.66
C PHE A 117 2.75 1.65 -1.55
N ILE A 118 3.20 1.74 -2.78
CA ILE A 118 3.29 0.61 -3.71
C ILE A 118 4.74 0.17 -3.73
N VAL A 119 4.96 -1.08 -3.35
CA VAL A 119 6.29 -1.70 -3.29
C VAL A 119 6.38 -2.78 -4.36
N ASN A 120 7.45 -2.75 -5.14
CA ASN A 120 7.71 -3.72 -6.19
C ASN A 120 8.34 -5.03 -5.63
N PRO A 121 8.47 -6.10 -6.44
CA PRO A 121 9.02 -7.37 -6.00
C PRO A 121 10.47 -7.32 -5.45
N GLU A 122 11.23 -6.28 -5.81
CA GLU A 122 12.58 -6.02 -5.30
C GLU A 122 12.58 -5.30 -3.94
N GLY A 123 11.39 -5.04 -3.36
CA GLY A 123 11.25 -4.34 -2.08
C GLY A 123 11.48 -2.83 -2.17
N ARG A 124 11.28 -2.22 -3.35
CA ARG A 124 11.43 -0.77 -3.56
C ARG A 124 10.10 -0.07 -3.71
N ILE A 125 9.97 1.10 -3.09
CA ILE A 125 8.81 1.97 -3.23
C ILE A 125 8.81 2.59 -4.65
N VAL A 126 7.77 2.32 -5.44
CA VAL A 126 7.64 2.82 -6.82
C VAL A 126 6.60 3.92 -6.96
N ALA A 127 5.65 3.99 -6.04
CA ALA A 127 4.68 5.07 -5.94
C ALA A 127 4.24 5.21 -4.48
N TYR A 128 3.91 6.42 -4.07
CA TYR A 128 3.30 6.65 -2.76
C TYR A 128 2.40 7.88 -2.77
N GLU A 129 1.52 7.94 -1.80
CA GLU A 129 0.61 9.04 -1.54
C GLU A 129 0.52 9.24 -0.03
N VAL A 130 0.67 10.48 0.42
CA VAL A 130 0.40 10.87 1.81
C VAL A 130 -0.61 11.99 1.78
N ILE A 131 -1.69 11.86 2.52
CA ILE A 131 -2.78 12.83 2.56
C ILE A 131 -3.16 13.20 3.99
N ALA A 132 -3.79 14.36 4.13
CA ALA A 132 -4.22 14.86 5.44
C ALA A 132 -5.18 13.88 6.13
N GLY A 133 -5.08 13.77 7.45
CA GLY A 133 -5.82 12.79 8.26
C GLY A 133 -7.35 12.88 8.19
N ASN A 134 -7.90 13.96 7.64
CA ASN A 134 -9.35 14.17 7.45
C ASN A 134 -9.84 13.88 6.03
N VAL A 135 -8.99 13.41 5.12
CA VAL A 135 -9.33 13.05 3.73
C VAL A 135 -9.17 11.55 3.54
N GLY A 136 -10.23 10.87 3.07
CA GLY A 136 -10.19 9.43 2.76
C GLY A 136 -9.47 9.15 1.45
N ARG A 137 -8.77 8.03 1.39
CA ARG A 137 -8.10 7.50 0.19
C ARG A 137 -9.08 6.68 -0.66
N ASN A 138 -8.66 6.29 -1.86
CA ASN A 138 -9.51 5.60 -2.85
C ASN A 138 -8.83 4.31 -3.32
N ALA A 139 -9.42 3.16 -3.05
CA ALA A 139 -8.87 1.85 -3.41
C ALA A 139 -8.85 1.60 -4.93
N ASP A 140 -9.82 2.14 -5.69
CA ASP A 140 -9.82 2.02 -7.17
C ASP A 140 -8.64 2.75 -7.80
N GLU A 141 -8.31 3.95 -7.31
CA GLU A 141 -7.14 4.69 -7.81
C GLU A 141 -5.83 4.01 -7.39
N LEU A 142 -5.76 3.49 -6.18
CA LEU A 142 -4.61 2.71 -5.73
C LEU A 142 -4.42 1.45 -6.59
N PHE A 143 -5.49 0.72 -6.88
CA PHE A 143 -5.47 -0.44 -7.77
C PHE A 143 -5.00 -0.09 -9.17
N ARG A 144 -5.54 1.00 -9.74
CA ARG A 144 -5.09 1.52 -11.04
C ARG A 144 -3.60 1.84 -11.06
N ARG A 145 -3.08 2.46 -10.00
CA ARG A 145 -1.64 2.79 -9.88
C ARG A 145 -0.78 1.54 -9.79
N VAL A 146 -1.21 0.50 -9.08
CA VAL A 146 -0.51 -0.80 -9.06
C VAL A 146 -0.44 -1.39 -10.45
N GLN A 147 -1.57 -1.44 -11.19
CA GLN A 147 -1.60 -1.94 -12.56
C GLN A 147 -0.66 -1.15 -13.50
N ALA A 148 -0.65 0.18 -13.38
CA ALA A 148 0.26 1.02 -14.16
C ALA A 148 1.73 0.76 -13.80
N SER A 149 2.05 0.58 -12.52
CA SER A 149 3.40 0.27 -12.05
C SER A 149 3.88 -1.10 -12.56
N GLN A 150 3.01 -2.11 -12.53
CA GLN A 150 3.30 -3.44 -13.08
C GLN A 150 3.52 -3.40 -14.59
N PHE A 151 2.70 -2.61 -15.30
CA PHE A 151 2.83 -2.47 -16.74
C PHE A 151 4.19 -1.88 -17.12
N VAL A 152 4.58 -0.73 -16.54
CA VAL A 152 5.86 -0.10 -16.86
C VAL A 152 7.06 -0.93 -16.40
N ALA A 153 6.94 -1.71 -15.34
CA ALA A 153 7.99 -2.63 -14.91
C ALA A 153 8.29 -3.75 -15.93
N SER A 154 7.34 -4.04 -16.82
CA SER A 154 7.48 -5.04 -17.90
C SER A 154 7.64 -4.43 -19.29
N HIS A 155 7.66 -3.09 -19.41
CA HIS A 155 7.72 -2.34 -20.67
C HIS A 155 8.60 -1.11 -20.52
N ASP A 156 9.91 -1.32 -20.50
CA ASP A 156 10.94 -0.29 -20.21
C ASP A 156 10.89 0.94 -21.14
N ASP A 157 10.34 0.80 -22.34
CA ASP A 157 10.26 1.86 -23.35
C ASP A 157 8.90 2.57 -23.41
N GLN A 158 7.99 2.27 -22.48
CA GLN A 158 6.64 2.80 -22.47
C GLN A 158 6.32 3.56 -21.20
N VAL A 159 5.43 4.54 -21.32
CA VAL A 159 4.88 5.27 -20.17
C VAL A 159 3.35 5.24 -20.20
N CYS A 160 2.76 5.10 -19.03
CA CYS A 160 1.32 5.18 -18.85
C CYS A 160 0.91 6.66 -18.74
N PRO A 161 0.11 7.20 -19.66
CA PRO A 161 -0.38 8.58 -19.54
C PRO A 161 -1.34 8.75 -18.36
N ALA A 162 -1.73 9.99 -18.08
CA ALA A 162 -2.71 10.31 -17.05
C ALA A 162 -4.00 9.46 -17.21
N LYS A 163 -4.54 8.95 -16.11
CA LYS A 163 -5.75 8.10 -16.09
C LYS A 163 -5.63 6.76 -16.83
N TRP A 164 -4.43 6.36 -17.25
CA TRP A 164 -4.24 5.09 -17.94
C TRP A 164 -4.84 3.91 -17.16
N ARG A 165 -5.41 2.97 -17.90
CA ARG A 165 -5.92 1.68 -17.40
C ARG A 165 -5.46 0.56 -18.34
N PRO A 166 -5.40 -0.70 -17.89
CA PRO A 166 -5.07 -1.83 -18.75
C PRO A 166 -5.90 -1.83 -20.04
N GLY A 167 -5.20 -1.99 -21.18
CA GLY A 167 -5.80 -1.95 -22.54
C GLY A 167 -5.88 -0.55 -23.16
N ALA A 168 -5.58 0.52 -22.41
CA ALA A 168 -5.46 1.86 -22.99
C ALA A 168 -4.09 2.07 -23.68
N GLU A 169 -4.04 3.02 -24.59
CA GLU A 169 -2.81 3.38 -25.30
C GLU A 169 -1.73 3.88 -24.33
N THR A 170 -0.50 3.60 -24.67
CA THR A 170 0.71 4.06 -23.97
C THR A 170 1.52 4.98 -24.87
N LEU A 171 2.48 5.67 -24.32
CA LEU A 171 3.35 6.57 -25.04
C LEU A 171 4.80 6.03 -25.01
N LYS A 172 5.52 6.18 -26.13
CA LYS A 172 6.97 5.99 -26.15
C LYS A 172 7.61 7.37 -26.06
N PRO A 173 8.36 7.66 -24.98
CA PRO A 173 9.02 8.96 -24.84
C PRO A 173 9.94 9.23 -26.03
N SER A 174 9.72 10.32 -26.76
CA SER A 174 10.55 10.76 -27.87
C SER A 174 10.50 12.28 -28.01
N LEU A 175 11.47 12.86 -28.70
CA LEU A 175 11.45 14.29 -29.03
C LEU A 175 10.29 14.66 -29.95
N ASP A 176 9.79 13.71 -30.73
CA ASP A 176 8.67 13.93 -31.66
C ASP A 176 7.34 14.16 -30.96
N LEU A 177 7.23 13.82 -29.66
CA LEU A 177 6.02 14.08 -28.86
C LEU A 177 5.96 15.52 -28.32
N VAL A 178 7.05 16.29 -28.43
CA VAL A 178 7.08 17.67 -27.91
C VAL A 178 6.15 18.55 -28.74
N GLY A 179 5.12 19.08 -28.07
CA GLY A 179 4.11 19.94 -28.72
C GLY A 179 2.96 19.18 -29.43
N LEU A 180 2.93 17.83 -29.34
CA LEU A 180 1.83 17.00 -29.87
C LEU A 180 0.83 16.51 -28.78
N LEU A 181 1.15 16.70 -27.50
CA LEU A 181 0.34 16.30 -26.34
C LEU A 181 -0.24 17.51 -25.62
#